data_93628c2bf13754a6de36761daeae1a11
#
_entry.id   93628c2bf13754a6de36761daeae1a11
#
_cell.length_a   1.000
_cell.length_b   1.000
_cell.length_c   1.000
_cell.angle_alpha   90.00
_cell.angle_beta   90.00
_cell.angle_gamma   90.00
#
_symmetry.space_group_name_H-M   'P 1'
#
loop_
_entity.id
_entity.type
_entity.pdbx_description
1 polymer ?
#
loop_
_entity_poly.entity_id
_entity_poly.type
_entity_poly.pdbx_seq_one_letter_code
_entity_poly.pdbx_strand_id
1 'polypeptide(L)'
;DNNRIIAHYCGFNIMEPLPSYWTYDRCLRQLNNGALKSIMANLVRKLYELGVVDASFVGLDSTPVMANTKQNNPKSFAKSKFSKENHPKSDPDCALGVHSASNQHNERRYEFYWGYKSHVLVDCISGLPLYELTTPGNIADSAVAAEILAAADQTISLKECAFLADKGYDAKIIYNTVKSV
;
A
#
# COMPACT_ATOMS: atom_id res chain seq x y z
N ASP A 1 2.45 -22.91 3.78
CA ASP A 1 2.82 -24.11 3.41
C ASP A 1 2.07 -24.79 2.32
N ASN A 2 1.29 -24.51 1.53
CA ASN A 2 0.74 -25.71 0.95
C ASN A 2 -0.09 -25.55 -0.28
N ASN A 3 0.02 -24.42 -0.91
CA ASN A 3 -0.61 -24.33 -2.19
C ASN A 3 0.39 -24.72 -3.29
N ARG A 4 0.52 -26.04 -3.51
CA ARG A 4 1.35 -26.57 -4.58
C ARG A 4 0.96 -26.05 -5.95
N ILE A 5 -0.31 -25.69 -6.13
CA ILE A 5 -0.81 -25.07 -7.35
C ILE A 5 -0.17 -23.70 -7.54
N ILE A 6 -0.17 -22.86 -6.51
CA ILE A 6 0.51 -21.54 -6.57
C ILE A 6 2.02 -21.71 -6.81
N ALA A 7 2.65 -22.67 -6.12
CA ALA A 7 4.07 -22.95 -6.32
C ALA A 7 4.39 -23.33 -7.78
N HIS A 8 3.54 -24.13 -8.41
CA HIS A 8 3.67 -24.50 -9.82
C HIS A 8 3.57 -23.26 -10.73
N TYR A 9 2.57 -22.41 -10.52
CA TYR A 9 2.43 -21.17 -11.29
C TYR A 9 3.57 -20.18 -11.06
N CYS A 10 4.22 -20.22 -9.90
CA CYS A 10 5.44 -19.47 -9.61
C CYS A 10 6.71 -20.10 -10.21
N GLY A 11 6.59 -21.17 -11.00
CA GLY A 11 7.72 -21.81 -11.68
C GLY A 11 8.52 -22.80 -10.83
N PHE A 12 8.03 -23.17 -9.64
CA PHE A 12 8.67 -24.18 -8.80
C PHE A 12 8.31 -25.59 -9.24
N ASN A 13 9.29 -26.52 -9.17
CA ASN A 13 9.02 -27.93 -9.30
C ASN A 13 8.30 -28.43 -8.04
N ILE A 14 7.03 -28.81 -8.17
CA ILE A 14 6.19 -29.26 -7.06
C ILE A 14 6.56 -30.63 -6.50
N MET A 15 7.45 -31.36 -7.20
CA MET A 15 7.98 -32.66 -6.77
C MET A 15 9.24 -32.50 -5.90
N GLU A 16 9.81 -31.30 -5.83
CA GLU A 16 10.98 -30.97 -5.03
C GLU A 16 10.57 -30.16 -3.77
N PRO A 17 11.42 -30.17 -2.73
CA PRO A 17 11.20 -29.33 -1.57
C PRO A 17 11.26 -27.85 -1.99
N LEU A 18 10.25 -27.06 -1.58
CA LEU A 18 10.26 -25.62 -1.78
C LEU A 18 11.35 -24.96 -0.93
N PRO A 19 11.88 -23.80 -1.38
CA PRO A 19 12.83 -23.02 -0.58
C PRO A 19 12.27 -22.70 0.80
N SER A 20 13.12 -22.68 1.81
CA SER A 20 12.73 -22.35 3.18
C SER A 20 12.31 -20.88 3.30
N TYR A 21 11.52 -20.56 4.34
CA TYR A 21 11.15 -19.19 4.68
C TYR A 21 12.37 -18.25 4.71
N TRP A 22 13.48 -18.69 5.29
CA TRP A 22 14.72 -17.91 5.40
C TRP A 22 15.36 -17.60 4.05
N THR A 23 15.15 -18.42 3.04
CA THR A 23 15.62 -18.17 1.67
C THR A 23 14.83 -17.03 1.06
N TYR A 24 13.50 -17.02 1.22
CA TYR A 24 12.65 -15.92 0.77
C TYR A 24 12.95 -14.63 1.53
N ASP A 25 13.06 -14.66 2.85
CA ASP A 25 13.38 -13.49 3.68
C ASP A 25 14.70 -12.84 3.22
N ARG A 26 15.74 -13.67 2.99
CA ARG A 26 17.03 -13.19 2.50
C ARG A 26 16.93 -12.59 1.10
N CYS A 27 16.18 -13.21 0.21
CA CYS A 27 15.93 -12.69 -1.13
C CYS A 27 15.22 -11.34 -1.07
N LEU A 28 14.14 -11.23 -0.29
CA LEU A 28 13.39 -9.98 -0.14
C LEU A 28 14.25 -8.82 0.41
N ARG A 29 15.15 -9.11 1.36
CA ARG A 29 16.07 -8.10 1.91
C ARG A 29 17.11 -7.61 0.89
N GLN A 30 17.41 -8.39 -0.13
CA GLN A 30 18.37 -8.06 -1.19
C GLN A 30 17.73 -7.45 -2.43
N LEU A 31 16.40 -7.56 -2.56
CA LEU A 31 15.69 -7.03 -3.70
C LEU A 31 15.71 -5.50 -3.69
N ASN A 32 16.00 -4.93 -4.84
CA ASN A 32 15.87 -3.50 -5.06
C ASN A 32 14.39 -3.12 -5.25
N ASN A 33 13.89 -2.17 -4.45
CA ASN A 33 12.52 -1.68 -4.55
C ASN A 33 12.17 -1.15 -5.94
N GLY A 34 13.13 -0.55 -6.65
CA GLY A 34 12.94 -0.11 -8.03
C GLY A 34 12.65 -1.28 -8.99
N ALA A 35 13.32 -2.41 -8.80
CA ALA A 35 13.06 -3.62 -9.58
C ALA A 35 11.65 -4.17 -9.31
N LEU A 36 11.21 -4.20 -8.05
CA LEU A 36 9.85 -4.63 -7.69
C LEU A 36 8.78 -3.72 -8.31
N LYS A 37 8.96 -2.40 -8.25
CA LYS A 37 8.07 -1.43 -8.90
C LYS A 37 8.01 -1.64 -10.41
N SER A 38 9.15 -1.88 -11.06
CA SER A 38 9.20 -2.16 -12.50
C SER A 38 8.49 -3.47 -12.87
N ILE A 39 8.63 -4.52 -12.06
CA ILE A 39 7.92 -5.78 -12.26
C ILE A 39 6.41 -5.55 -12.13
N MET A 40 5.97 -4.85 -11.09
CA MET A 40 4.56 -4.52 -10.89
C MET A 40 3.99 -3.72 -12.08
N ALA A 41 4.67 -2.66 -12.50
CA ALA A 41 4.24 -1.84 -13.65
C ALA A 41 4.13 -2.67 -14.94
N ASN A 42 5.08 -3.57 -15.19
CA ASN A 42 5.04 -4.46 -16.37
C ASN A 42 3.87 -5.47 -16.30
N LEU A 43 3.58 -6.01 -15.12
CA LEU A 43 2.43 -6.91 -14.92
C LEU A 43 1.11 -6.17 -15.13
N VAL A 44 0.95 -4.98 -14.55
CA VAL A 44 -0.25 -4.14 -14.72
C VAL A 44 -0.46 -3.80 -16.20
N ARG A 45 0.58 -3.36 -16.91
CA ARG A 45 0.49 -3.08 -18.36
C ARG A 45 0.05 -4.30 -19.15
N LYS A 46 0.61 -5.46 -18.85
CA LYS A 46 0.25 -6.71 -19.52
C LYS A 46 -1.20 -7.13 -19.27
N LEU A 47 -1.67 -6.96 -18.03
CA LEU A 47 -3.07 -7.24 -17.67
C LEU A 47 -4.03 -6.25 -18.34
N TYR A 48 -3.64 -5.01 -18.47
CA TYR A 48 -4.38 -3.97 -19.20
C TYR A 48 -4.47 -4.30 -20.71
N GLU A 49 -3.36 -4.68 -21.34
CA GLU A 49 -3.33 -5.10 -22.75
C GLU A 49 -4.17 -6.35 -23.02
N LEU A 50 -4.32 -7.24 -22.04
CA LEU A 50 -5.15 -8.44 -22.10
C LEU A 50 -6.64 -8.18 -21.79
N GLY A 51 -7.01 -6.93 -21.44
CA GLY A 51 -8.37 -6.55 -21.06
C GLY A 51 -8.82 -7.12 -19.71
N VAL A 52 -7.89 -7.57 -18.86
CA VAL A 52 -8.19 -8.03 -17.48
C VAL A 52 -8.35 -6.86 -16.53
N VAL A 53 -7.55 -5.82 -16.73
CA VAL A 53 -7.67 -4.50 -16.07
C VAL A 53 -8.43 -3.58 -17.02
N ASP A 54 -9.51 -2.98 -16.55
CA ASP A 54 -10.36 -2.09 -17.34
C ASP A 54 -9.96 -0.62 -17.16
N ALA A 55 -9.64 -0.23 -15.93
CA ALA A 55 -9.28 1.12 -15.50
C ALA A 55 -10.37 2.19 -15.70
N SER A 56 -11.61 1.83 -16.06
CA SER A 56 -12.74 2.79 -16.15
C SER A 56 -13.13 3.36 -14.80
N PHE A 57 -12.96 2.57 -13.73
CA PHE A 57 -13.23 2.94 -12.36
C PHE A 57 -12.00 2.61 -11.50
N VAL A 58 -11.32 3.62 -11.02
CA VAL A 58 -10.15 3.45 -10.16
C VAL A 58 -10.43 3.97 -8.76
N GLY A 59 -10.01 3.23 -7.75
CA GLY A 59 -10.18 3.56 -6.34
C GLY A 59 -8.83 3.74 -5.66
N LEU A 60 -8.71 4.77 -4.81
CA LEU A 60 -7.53 5.01 -3.98
C LEU A 60 -7.90 4.98 -2.51
N ASP A 61 -7.19 4.18 -1.75
CA ASP A 61 -7.31 4.13 -0.29
C ASP A 61 -5.95 3.86 0.36
N SER A 62 -5.86 4.11 1.66
CA SER A 62 -4.65 3.88 2.44
C SER A 62 -4.90 2.95 3.62
N THR A 63 -3.92 2.11 3.90
CA THR A 63 -3.95 1.18 5.03
C THR A 63 -2.73 1.41 5.92
N PRO A 64 -2.91 1.51 7.27
CA PRO A 64 -1.80 1.60 8.19
C PRO A 64 -0.98 0.31 8.22
N VAL A 65 0.34 0.45 8.15
CA VAL A 65 1.31 -0.65 8.27
C VAL A 65 2.13 -0.42 9.53
N MET A 66 1.83 -1.17 10.57
CA MET A 66 2.49 -1.02 11.87
C MET A 66 3.93 -1.53 11.80
N ALA A 67 4.89 -0.71 12.19
CA ALA A 67 6.27 -1.13 12.36
C ALA A 67 6.42 -2.14 13.51
N ASN A 68 7.31 -3.10 13.35
CA ASN A 68 7.61 -4.08 14.40
C ASN A 68 8.47 -3.45 15.49
N THR A 69 7.86 -2.65 16.34
CA THR A 69 8.52 -1.88 17.38
C THR A 69 7.96 -2.19 18.76
N LYS A 70 8.78 -1.97 19.80
CA LYS A 70 8.35 -2.13 21.19
C LYS A 70 7.15 -1.25 21.55
N GLN A 71 7.06 -0.06 20.96
CA GLN A 71 6.00 0.89 21.21
C GLN A 71 4.63 0.39 20.70
N ASN A 72 4.61 -0.32 19.60
CA ASN A 72 3.38 -0.91 19.04
C ASN A 72 2.93 -2.17 19.78
N ASN A 73 3.78 -2.76 20.64
CA ASN A 73 3.38 -3.97 21.37
C ASN A 73 2.23 -3.65 22.34
N PRO A 74 1.07 -4.33 22.23
CA PRO A 74 -0.06 -4.13 23.14
C PRO A 74 0.27 -4.39 24.61
N LYS A 75 1.23 -5.28 24.87
CA LYS A 75 1.71 -5.62 26.23
C LYS A 75 2.70 -4.59 26.80
N SER A 76 3.05 -3.57 26.05
CA SER A 76 3.93 -2.49 26.54
C SER A 76 3.12 -1.51 27.38
N PHE A 77 3.44 -1.44 28.67
CA PHE A 77 2.82 -0.52 29.64
C PHE A 77 3.55 0.85 29.71
N ALA A 78 4.47 1.14 28.81
CA ALA A 78 5.18 2.40 28.82
C ALA A 78 4.20 3.58 28.66
N LYS A 79 4.16 4.47 29.65
CA LYS A 79 3.44 5.74 29.55
C LYS A 79 4.04 6.53 28.36
N SER A 80 3.20 7.24 27.62
CA SER A 80 3.62 8.07 26.46
C SER A 80 4.32 7.32 25.31
N LYS A 81 4.08 6.02 25.14
CA LYS A 81 4.69 5.21 24.05
C LYS A 81 4.43 5.77 22.65
N PHE A 82 3.40 6.57 22.50
CA PHE A 82 3.00 7.25 21.25
C PHE A 82 3.26 8.75 21.32
N SER A 83 4.32 9.18 21.98
CA SER A 83 4.80 10.58 21.94
C SER A 83 5.98 10.70 20.98
N LYS A 84 6.17 11.88 20.38
CA LYS A 84 7.26 12.12 19.43
C LYS A 84 8.65 11.92 20.04
N GLU A 85 8.80 12.13 21.35
CA GLU A 85 10.05 11.94 22.09
C GLU A 85 10.44 10.45 22.22
N ASN A 86 9.48 9.55 22.06
CA ASN A 86 9.65 8.10 22.17
C ASN A 86 9.73 7.41 20.81
N HIS A 87 10.33 8.06 19.81
CA HIS A 87 10.53 7.49 18.49
C HIS A 87 11.26 6.15 18.55
N PRO A 88 10.79 5.11 17.83
CA PRO A 88 11.41 3.79 17.82
C PRO A 88 12.82 3.82 17.24
N LYS A 89 13.82 3.41 18.06
CA LYS A 89 15.20 3.29 17.58
C LYS A 89 15.42 2.10 16.64
N SER A 90 14.54 1.11 16.70
CA SER A 90 14.61 -0.10 15.85
C SER A 90 14.14 0.13 14.41
N ASP A 91 13.42 1.23 14.17
CA ASP A 91 12.91 1.62 12.86
C ASP A 91 12.89 3.15 12.78
N PRO A 92 14.02 3.78 12.40
CA PRO A 92 14.16 5.22 12.39
C PRO A 92 13.36 5.91 11.27
N ASP A 93 12.91 5.18 10.27
CA ASP A 93 12.17 5.72 9.14
C ASP A 93 10.64 5.72 9.38
N CYS A 94 10.16 4.99 10.39
CA CYS A 94 8.75 4.99 10.73
C CYS A 94 8.31 6.32 11.35
N ALA A 95 7.03 6.65 11.25
CA ALA A 95 6.47 7.85 11.88
C ALA A 95 5.25 7.53 12.73
N LEU A 96 4.92 8.46 13.65
CA LEU A 96 3.70 8.36 14.45
C LEU A 96 2.49 8.68 13.58
N GLY A 97 1.73 7.65 13.28
CA GLY A 97 0.47 7.73 12.57
C GLY A 97 -0.73 7.67 13.52
N VAL A 98 -1.86 8.10 13.02
CA VAL A 98 -3.16 7.98 13.69
C VAL A 98 -4.15 7.36 12.72
N HIS A 99 -4.82 6.32 13.16
CA HIS A 99 -5.96 5.73 12.48
C HIS A 99 -7.23 6.09 13.25
N SER A 100 -8.26 6.54 12.55
CA SER A 100 -9.55 6.83 13.15
C SER A 100 -10.63 5.96 12.52
N ALA A 101 -11.39 5.27 13.34
CA ALA A 101 -12.58 4.54 12.93
C ALA A 101 -13.81 5.14 13.62
N SER A 102 -14.91 5.28 12.88
CA SER A 102 -16.21 5.63 13.46
C SER A 102 -16.98 4.34 13.70
N ASN A 103 -17.58 4.21 14.90
CA ASN A 103 -18.50 3.11 15.18
C ASN A 103 -19.92 3.44 14.67
N GLN A 104 -20.86 2.52 14.85
CA GLN A 104 -22.27 2.68 14.47
C GLN A 104 -22.97 3.88 15.14
N HIS A 105 -22.41 4.43 16.22
CA HIS A 105 -22.92 5.58 16.96
C HIS A 105 -22.21 6.90 16.63
N ASN A 106 -21.42 6.93 15.52
CA ASN A 106 -20.59 8.08 15.13
C ASN A 106 -19.54 8.52 16.18
N GLU A 107 -19.21 7.67 17.13
CA GLU A 107 -18.09 7.91 18.03
C GLU A 107 -16.79 7.63 17.31
N ARG A 108 -15.91 8.62 17.24
CA ARG A 108 -14.57 8.46 16.65
C ARG A 108 -13.62 7.87 17.67
N ARG A 109 -13.07 6.72 17.36
CA ARG A 109 -11.96 6.12 18.09
C ARG A 109 -10.66 6.42 17.35
N TYR A 110 -9.67 6.96 18.07
CA TYR A 110 -8.33 7.22 17.53
C TYR A 110 -7.37 6.16 18.03
N GLU A 111 -6.68 5.51 17.11
CA GLU A 111 -5.63 4.54 17.40
C GLU A 111 -4.31 5.08 16.88
N PHE A 112 -3.34 5.26 17.78
CA PHE A 112 -2.01 5.70 17.44
C PHE A 112 -1.11 4.49 17.16
N TYR A 113 -0.22 4.63 16.19
CA TYR A 113 0.76 3.61 15.84
C TYR A 113 2.04 4.24 15.33
N TRP A 114 3.14 3.55 15.50
CA TRP A 114 4.38 3.86 14.81
C TRP A 114 4.46 3.01 13.55
N GLY A 115 4.70 3.60 12.40
CA GLY A 115 4.76 2.84 11.16
C GLY A 115 4.63 3.68 9.91
N TYR A 116 3.97 3.07 8.95
CA TYR A 116 3.83 3.57 7.58
C TYR A 116 2.36 3.53 7.16
N LYS A 117 2.08 4.11 6.00
CA LYS A 117 0.83 3.89 5.27
C LYS A 117 1.16 3.32 3.90
N SER A 118 0.46 2.29 3.49
CA SER A 118 0.44 1.79 2.12
C SER A 118 -0.77 2.39 1.42
N HIS A 119 -0.53 3.20 0.39
CA HIS A 119 -1.56 3.79 -0.45
C HIS A 119 -1.66 2.95 -1.71
N VAL A 120 -2.84 2.41 -1.99
CA VAL A 120 -3.04 1.48 -3.11
C VAL A 120 -4.10 2.05 -4.05
N LEU A 121 -3.73 2.24 -5.31
CA LEU A 121 -4.67 2.50 -6.40
C LEU A 121 -5.09 1.16 -6.99
N VAL A 122 -6.37 0.92 -7.10
CA VAL A 122 -6.94 -0.34 -7.60
C VAL A 122 -7.85 -0.09 -8.79
N ASP A 123 -7.92 -1.03 -9.72
CA ASP A 123 -9.03 -1.14 -10.65
C ASP A 123 -10.24 -1.71 -9.90
N CYS A 124 -11.31 -0.93 -9.79
CA CYS A 124 -12.49 -1.31 -9.02
C CYS A 124 -13.31 -2.43 -9.66
N ILE A 125 -13.09 -2.72 -10.95
CA ILE A 125 -13.79 -3.78 -11.67
C ILE A 125 -13.13 -5.12 -11.41
N SER A 126 -11.82 -5.22 -11.63
CA SER A 126 -11.07 -6.46 -11.41
C SER A 126 -10.62 -6.67 -9.95
N GLY A 127 -10.57 -5.59 -9.15
CA GLY A 127 -9.99 -5.59 -7.80
C GLY A 127 -8.46 -5.68 -7.78
N LEU A 128 -7.80 -5.54 -8.93
CA LEU A 128 -6.35 -5.65 -9.03
C LEU A 128 -5.65 -4.33 -8.70
N PRO A 129 -4.51 -4.36 -7.98
CA PRO A 129 -3.73 -3.17 -7.70
C PRO A 129 -3.04 -2.66 -8.97
N LEU A 130 -3.16 -1.36 -9.22
CA LEU A 130 -2.53 -0.66 -10.34
C LEU A 130 -1.22 0.00 -9.93
N TYR A 131 -1.19 0.56 -8.74
CA TYR A 131 0.00 1.24 -8.19
C TYR A 131 -0.02 1.20 -6.67
N GLU A 132 1.16 1.17 -6.07
CA GLU A 132 1.35 1.22 -4.63
C GLU A 132 2.44 2.21 -4.26
N LEU A 133 2.20 3.00 -3.20
CA LEU A 133 3.16 3.89 -2.60
C LEU A 133 3.13 3.75 -1.08
N THR A 134 4.24 3.39 -0.48
CA THR A 134 4.40 3.39 0.98
C THR A 134 5.01 4.71 1.44
N THR A 135 4.39 5.32 2.45
CA THR A 135 4.87 6.56 3.09
C THR A 135 5.01 6.39 4.61
N PRO A 136 5.79 7.24 5.30
CA PRO A 136 5.73 7.33 6.76
C PRO A 136 4.30 7.61 7.25
N GLY A 137 3.92 7.04 8.41
CA GLY A 137 2.54 7.03 8.90
C GLY A 137 1.90 8.39 9.18
N ASN A 138 2.70 9.46 9.26
CA ASN A 138 2.26 10.83 9.48
C ASN A 138 1.91 11.61 8.20
N ILE A 139 2.14 11.02 7.03
CA ILE A 139 1.83 11.68 5.75
C ILE A 139 0.32 11.63 5.50
N ALA A 140 -0.26 12.76 5.09
CA ALA A 140 -1.67 12.84 4.75
C ALA A 140 -1.95 12.14 3.41
N ASP A 141 -3.04 11.40 3.32
CA ASP A 141 -3.41 10.61 2.14
C ASP A 141 -3.60 11.49 0.90
N SER A 142 -4.22 12.67 1.07
CA SER A 142 -4.41 13.64 -0.02
C SER A 142 -3.10 14.24 -0.55
N ALA A 143 -2.02 14.21 0.24
CA ALA A 143 -0.74 14.78 -0.18
C ALA A 143 -0.03 13.95 -1.28
N VAL A 144 -0.30 12.64 -1.33
CA VAL A 144 0.36 11.71 -2.26
C VAL A 144 -0.54 11.25 -3.41
N ALA A 145 -1.84 11.53 -3.34
CA ALA A 145 -2.80 11.08 -4.34
C ALA A 145 -2.46 11.54 -5.76
N ALA A 146 -2.02 12.78 -5.92
CA ALA A 146 -1.64 13.32 -7.23
C ALA A 146 -0.41 12.60 -7.82
N GLU A 147 0.59 12.28 -6.99
CA GLU A 147 1.77 11.51 -7.38
C GLU A 147 1.37 10.10 -7.84
N ILE A 148 0.51 9.44 -7.06
CA ILE A 148 0.04 8.08 -7.34
C ILE A 148 -0.71 8.02 -8.68
N LEU A 149 -1.63 8.96 -8.91
CA LEU A 149 -2.40 9.04 -10.16
C LEU A 149 -1.47 9.29 -11.36
N ALA A 150 -0.55 10.25 -11.25
CA ALA A 150 0.39 10.55 -12.32
C ALA A 150 1.34 9.38 -12.63
N ALA A 151 1.78 8.65 -11.61
CA ALA A 151 2.64 7.47 -11.79
C ALA A 151 1.87 6.29 -12.41
N ALA A 152 0.62 6.09 -12.04
CA ALA A 152 -0.23 5.05 -12.62
C ALA A 152 -0.55 5.37 -14.10
N ASP A 153 -0.83 6.63 -14.44
CA ASP A 153 -1.09 7.06 -15.82
C ASP A 153 0.10 6.84 -16.75
N GLN A 154 1.33 6.88 -16.22
CA GLN A 154 2.53 6.49 -16.99
C GLN A 154 2.60 4.99 -17.33
N THR A 155 1.88 4.16 -16.58
CA THR A 155 1.85 2.71 -16.77
C THR A 155 0.72 2.29 -17.70
N ILE A 156 -0.47 2.79 -17.46
CA ILE A 156 -1.70 2.57 -18.24
C ILE A 156 -2.45 3.88 -18.33
N SER A 157 -3.16 4.11 -19.44
CA SER A 157 -3.95 5.35 -19.59
C SER A 157 -5.12 5.36 -18.60
N LEU A 158 -5.20 6.43 -17.81
CA LEU A 158 -6.34 6.72 -16.93
C LEU A 158 -7.32 7.73 -17.53
N LYS A 159 -7.21 8.02 -18.82
CA LYS A 159 -8.14 8.92 -19.53
C LYS A 159 -9.57 8.43 -19.41
N GLU A 160 -10.47 9.36 -19.09
CA GLU A 160 -11.91 9.10 -18.97
C GLU A 160 -12.26 8.10 -17.83
N CYS A 161 -11.35 7.83 -16.90
CA CYS A 161 -11.65 7.02 -15.72
C CYS A 161 -12.49 7.79 -14.70
N ALA A 162 -13.34 7.08 -13.97
CA ALA A 162 -14.00 7.59 -12.78
C ALA A 162 -13.09 7.31 -11.56
N PHE A 163 -12.65 8.37 -10.89
CA PHE A 163 -11.84 8.27 -9.68
C PHE A 163 -12.72 8.23 -8.42
N LEU A 164 -12.55 7.20 -7.63
CA LEU A 164 -13.27 6.94 -6.39
C LEU A 164 -12.30 7.05 -5.20
N ALA A 165 -12.64 7.84 -4.22
CA ALA A 165 -11.88 7.98 -2.99
C ALA A 165 -12.79 8.44 -1.85
N ASP A 166 -12.34 8.27 -0.62
CA ASP A 166 -13.08 8.76 0.53
C ASP A 166 -13.00 10.30 0.65
N LYS A 167 -13.75 10.86 1.61
CA LYS A 167 -13.79 12.31 1.86
C LYS A 167 -12.42 12.88 2.28
N GLY A 168 -11.49 12.06 2.75
CA GLY A 168 -10.14 12.48 3.10
C GLY A 168 -9.33 12.97 1.89
N TYR A 169 -9.74 12.59 0.69
CA TYR A 169 -9.13 13.01 -0.58
C TYR A 169 -9.81 14.22 -1.24
N ASP A 170 -10.78 14.87 -0.59
CA ASP A 170 -11.44 16.07 -1.11
C ASP A 170 -10.50 17.28 -1.08
N ALA A 171 -9.65 17.39 -2.12
CA ALA A 171 -8.68 18.46 -2.27
C ALA A 171 -8.59 18.95 -3.72
N LYS A 172 -8.49 20.28 -3.91
CA LYS A 172 -8.43 20.93 -5.23
C LYS A 172 -7.32 20.36 -6.13
N ILE A 173 -6.16 20.02 -5.55
CA ILE A 173 -5.05 19.43 -6.29
C ILE A 173 -5.43 18.11 -6.94
N ILE A 174 -6.20 17.27 -6.25
CA ILE A 174 -6.64 15.96 -6.74
C ILE A 174 -7.62 16.16 -7.92
N TYR A 175 -8.58 17.04 -7.78
CA TYR A 175 -9.50 17.36 -8.88
C TYR A 175 -8.77 17.86 -10.14
N ASN A 176 -7.73 18.68 -9.96
CA ASN A 176 -6.93 19.16 -11.09
C ASN A 176 -6.12 18.02 -11.73
N THR A 177 -5.57 17.12 -10.92
CA THR A 177 -4.79 15.96 -11.42
C THR A 177 -5.70 15.00 -12.19
N VAL A 178 -6.87 14.65 -11.64
CA VAL A 178 -7.84 13.77 -12.31
C VAL A 178 -8.32 14.34 -13.65
N LYS A 179 -8.35 15.66 -13.80
CA LYS A 179 -8.69 16.30 -15.08
C LYS A 179 -7.54 16.31 -16.08
N SER A 180 -6.32 16.08 -15.64
CA SER A 180 -5.11 16.16 -16.48
C SER A 180 -4.57 14.81 -16.92
N VAL A 181 -4.99 13.73 -16.27
CA VAL A 181 -4.70 12.32 -16.62
C VAL A 181 -5.90 11.69 -17.39
#